data_4e8037e029c7748b3675de8f91f1aef1
#
_entry.id   4e8037e029c7748b3675de8f91f1aef1
#
_cell.length_a   1.000
_cell.length_b   1.000
_cell.length_c   1.000
_cell.angle_alpha   90.00
_cell.angle_beta   90.00
_cell.angle_gamma   90.00
#
_symmetry.space_group_name_H-M   'P 1'
#
loop_
_entity.id
_entity.type
_entity.pdbx_description
1 polymer ?
#
loop_
_entity_poly.entity_id
_entity_poly.type
_entity_poly.pdbx_seq_one_letter_code
_entity_poly.pdbx_strand_id
1 'polypeptide(L)'
;MRCRAGVRLASAAFALATVMCAPATAQDLARCSAPLEALSLEHAPSHFRERIAQGKPLKIVAIGSSSTSGAGASSRAATYPARLEAELKAQLPGLPVTVLNKGIGGEEAPQMVARFEADVFEEAPDLVLWQVGSNSVLRDHPTPGEIIRQGVERLKDSGAEVILINPQYAPKILAKPGVEQSVDVITATARDAEVGLFDRFAAMRYWSETEKIPFDHFITADGLHMNDWGYACVAKLVANAILDGTQLPPATATATVGAIKR
;
A
#
# COMPACT_ATOMS: atom_id res chain seq x y z
N MET A 1 -62.42 -21.72 46.15
CA MET A 1 -61.11 -21.07 46.25
C MET A 1 -60.27 -21.50 45.05
N ARG A 2 -60.05 -20.62 44.06
CA ARG A 2 -59.21 -20.90 42.83
C ARG A 2 -58.01 -19.98 42.88
N CYS A 3 -56.77 -20.54 43.06
CA CYS A 3 -55.53 -19.84 42.94
C CYS A 3 -55.17 -19.66 41.45
N ARG A 4 -55.02 -18.42 41.02
CA ARG A 4 -54.45 -18.07 39.70
C ARG A 4 -52.92 -17.98 39.82
N ALA A 5 -52.21 -18.82 39.06
CA ALA A 5 -50.79 -18.72 38.90
C ALA A 5 -50.46 -17.63 37.84
N GLY A 6 -49.74 -16.61 38.28
CA GLY A 6 -49.25 -15.57 37.38
C GLY A 6 -47.95 -16.01 36.71
N VAL A 7 -47.95 -16.07 35.38
CA VAL A 7 -46.74 -16.28 34.56
C VAL A 7 -46.01 -14.96 34.45
N ARG A 8 -44.79 -14.88 34.99
CA ARG A 8 -43.85 -13.76 34.77
C ARG A 8 -43.05 -14.05 33.52
N LEU A 9 -43.26 -13.28 32.46
CA LEU A 9 -42.38 -13.23 31.29
C LEU A 9 -41.10 -12.48 31.68
N ALA A 10 -39.99 -13.20 31.64
CA ALA A 10 -38.63 -12.58 31.71
C ALA A 10 -38.22 -12.11 30.33
N SER A 11 -38.17 -10.80 30.14
CA SER A 11 -37.59 -10.20 28.90
C SER A 11 -36.08 -10.30 28.98
N ALA A 12 -35.47 -11.16 28.15
CA ALA A 12 -34.01 -11.20 27.93
C ALA A 12 -33.65 -10.08 26.96
N ALA A 13 -32.99 -9.03 27.45
CA ALA A 13 -32.40 -8.01 26.64
C ALA A 13 -31.10 -8.57 26.03
N PHE A 14 -31.09 -8.82 24.72
CA PHE A 14 -29.87 -9.11 23.95
C PHE A 14 -29.13 -7.79 23.75
N ALA A 15 -28.02 -7.61 24.46
CA ALA A 15 -27.06 -6.54 24.18
C ALA A 15 -26.25 -6.93 22.95
N LEU A 16 -26.51 -6.29 21.81
CA LEU A 16 -25.63 -6.32 20.66
C LEU A 16 -24.34 -5.56 21.05
N ALA A 17 -23.27 -6.31 21.31
CA ALA A 17 -21.93 -5.72 21.40
C ALA A 17 -21.45 -5.39 19.98
N THR A 18 -21.53 -4.13 19.57
CA THR A 18 -20.85 -3.62 18.38
C THR A 18 -19.35 -3.60 18.67
N VAL A 19 -18.60 -4.52 18.09
CA VAL A 19 -17.14 -4.48 18.07
C VAL A 19 -16.77 -3.30 17.18
N MET A 20 -16.48 -2.15 17.79
CA MET A 20 -15.86 -1.02 17.08
C MET A 20 -14.40 -1.38 16.86
N CYS A 21 -14.02 -1.62 15.59
CA CYS A 21 -12.63 -1.73 15.20
C CYS A 21 -11.95 -0.38 15.45
N ALA A 22 -11.10 -0.30 16.47
CA ALA A 22 -10.36 0.92 16.76
C ALA A 22 -9.34 1.19 15.64
N PRO A 23 -9.16 2.44 15.19
CA PRO A 23 -8.09 2.78 14.25
C PRO A 23 -6.73 2.47 14.89
N ALA A 24 -5.77 1.97 14.08
CA ALA A 24 -4.41 1.71 14.52
C ALA A 24 -3.82 2.95 15.21
N THR A 25 -3.31 2.79 16.42
CA THR A 25 -2.72 3.88 17.18
C THR A 25 -1.30 4.17 16.71
N ALA A 26 -0.77 5.35 16.99
CA ALA A 26 0.62 5.70 16.67
C ALA A 26 1.63 4.71 17.29
N GLN A 27 1.30 4.12 18.43
CA GLN A 27 2.10 3.10 19.10
C GLN A 27 2.09 1.76 18.34
N ASP A 28 0.97 1.37 17.71
CA ASP A 28 0.90 0.18 16.86
C ASP A 28 1.72 0.33 15.58
N LEU A 29 1.76 1.55 15.01
CA LEU A 29 2.57 1.87 13.82
C LEU A 29 4.07 2.00 14.14
N ALA A 30 4.49 2.10 15.39
CA ALA A 30 5.90 2.02 15.78
C ALA A 30 6.51 0.63 15.49
N ARG A 31 5.67 -0.41 15.38
CA ARG A 31 6.08 -1.78 15.01
C ARG A 31 6.17 -2.02 13.50
N CYS A 32 5.87 -1.02 12.67
CA CYS A 32 6.03 -1.09 11.23
C CYS A 32 7.51 -0.94 10.87
N SER A 33 8.29 -2.00 11.04
CA SER A 33 9.68 -2.09 10.62
C SER A 33 9.81 -3.05 9.45
N ALA A 34 10.90 -2.93 8.71
CA ALA A 34 11.30 -3.89 7.70
C ALA A 34 12.83 -3.86 7.56
N PRO A 35 13.46 -4.93 7.07
CA PRO A 35 14.88 -4.91 6.81
C PRO A 35 15.23 -3.86 5.75
N LEU A 36 16.42 -3.28 5.84
CA LEU A 36 16.85 -2.20 4.93
C LEU A 36 16.75 -2.63 3.46
N GLU A 37 17.04 -3.90 3.16
CA GLU A 37 16.98 -4.47 1.82
C GLU A 37 15.55 -4.43 1.22
N ALA A 38 14.52 -4.53 2.06
CA ALA A 38 13.12 -4.43 1.62
C ALA A 38 12.65 -2.97 1.45
N LEU A 39 13.37 -2.02 2.05
CA LEU A 39 13.04 -0.58 2.01
C LEU A 39 13.93 0.19 1.03
N SER A 40 15.11 -0.32 0.72
CA SER A 40 16.04 0.33 -0.20
C SER A 40 15.62 0.07 -1.64
N LEU A 41 15.21 1.11 -2.34
CA LEU A 41 14.96 1.04 -3.78
C LEU A 41 16.31 1.06 -4.51
N GLU A 42 16.74 -0.08 -5.07
CA GLU A 42 17.98 -0.17 -5.85
C GLU A 42 18.02 0.90 -6.95
N HIS A 43 16.89 1.12 -7.62
CA HIS A 43 16.67 2.20 -8.58
C HIS A 43 15.63 3.17 -8.00
N ALA A 44 16.14 4.18 -7.32
CA ALA A 44 15.30 5.19 -6.70
C ALA A 44 14.66 6.13 -7.72
N PRO A 45 13.41 6.62 -7.49
CA PRO A 45 12.74 7.55 -8.39
C PRO A 45 13.39 8.95 -8.31
N SER A 46 14.47 9.17 -9.07
CA SER A 46 15.32 10.35 -8.96
C SER A 46 14.61 11.65 -9.41
N HIS A 47 13.86 11.61 -10.51
CA HIS A 47 13.10 12.77 -10.98
C HIS A 47 11.95 13.13 -10.03
N PHE A 48 11.30 12.12 -9.43
CA PHE A 48 10.29 12.36 -8.42
C PHE A 48 10.90 13.06 -7.19
N ARG A 49 12.09 12.63 -6.76
CA ARG A 49 12.83 13.25 -5.66
C ARG A 49 13.29 14.68 -6.01
N GLU A 50 13.72 14.92 -7.24
CA GLU A 50 14.03 16.28 -7.71
C GLU A 50 12.80 17.20 -7.66
N ARG A 51 11.61 16.72 -8.04
CA ARG A 51 10.37 17.47 -7.94
C ARG A 51 10.07 17.86 -6.49
N ILE A 52 10.29 16.93 -5.54
CA ILE A 52 10.17 17.23 -4.10
C ILE A 52 11.11 18.37 -3.71
N ALA A 53 12.39 18.27 -4.07
CA ALA A 53 13.39 19.29 -3.75
C ALA A 53 13.05 20.67 -4.37
N GLN A 54 12.37 20.68 -5.52
CA GLN A 54 11.92 21.88 -6.21
C GLN A 54 10.57 22.43 -5.69
N GLY A 55 9.91 21.76 -4.72
CA GLY A 55 8.61 22.14 -4.20
C GLY A 55 7.47 22.02 -5.22
N LYS A 56 7.61 21.16 -6.24
CA LYS A 56 6.59 20.97 -7.28
C LYS A 56 5.51 20.01 -6.83
N PRO A 57 4.24 20.21 -7.26
CA PRO A 57 3.17 19.25 -7.00
C PRO A 57 3.55 17.83 -7.46
N LEU A 58 3.08 16.83 -6.71
CA LEU A 58 3.36 15.42 -6.95
C LEU A 58 2.07 14.67 -7.27
N LYS A 59 2.07 13.89 -8.36
CA LYS A 59 0.98 12.99 -8.70
C LYS A 59 1.49 11.56 -8.80
N ILE A 60 0.90 10.67 -8.02
CA ILE A 60 1.19 9.24 -7.99
C ILE A 60 -0.04 8.47 -8.46
N VAL A 61 0.14 7.51 -9.34
CA VAL A 61 -0.89 6.52 -9.68
C VAL A 61 -0.51 5.18 -9.03
N ALA A 62 -1.38 4.66 -8.20
CA ALA A 62 -1.27 3.31 -7.67
C ALA A 62 -2.18 2.38 -8.48
N ILE A 63 -1.60 1.57 -9.36
CA ILE A 63 -2.29 0.59 -10.17
C ILE A 63 -2.00 -0.83 -9.69
N GLY A 64 -3.00 -1.70 -9.70
CA GLY A 64 -2.85 -3.05 -9.17
C GLY A 64 -4.18 -3.77 -9.02
N SER A 65 -4.17 -4.82 -8.21
CA SER A 65 -5.33 -5.68 -7.99
C SER A 65 -6.12 -5.31 -6.72
N SER A 66 -6.73 -6.30 -6.06
CA SER A 66 -7.54 -6.12 -4.85
C SER A 66 -6.78 -5.49 -3.69
N SER A 67 -5.49 -5.77 -3.52
CA SER A 67 -4.71 -5.15 -2.45
C SER A 67 -4.39 -3.67 -2.73
N THR A 68 -4.44 -3.23 -3.98
CA THR A 68 -4.38 -1.81 -4.33
C THR A 68 -5.75 -1.15 -4.19
N SER A 69 -6.83 -1.80 -4.64
CA SER A 69 -8.19 -1.28 -4.45
C SER A 69 -8.58 -1.15 -2.98
N GLY A 70 -7.95 -1.94 -2.10
CA GLY A 70 -8.15 -1.89 -0.65
C GLY A 70 -9.12 -2.95 -0.12
N ALA A 71 -9.20 -4.13 -0.76
CA ALA A 71 -9.96 -5.25 -0.18
C ALA A 71 -9.43 -5.59 1.22
N GLY A 72 -10.33 -5.71 2.19
CA GLY A 72 -9.98 -5.91 3.60
C GLY A 72 -9.80 -4.64 4.42
N ALA A 73 -9.69 -3.47 3.79
CA ALA A 73 -9.69 -2.19 4.49
C ALA A 73 -11.10 -1.82 4.99
N SER A 74 -11.18 -1.21 6.18
CA SER A 74 -12.46 -0.79 6.78
C SER A 74 -13.13 0.37 6.02
N SER A 75 -12.36 1.14 5.26
CA SER A 75 -12.84 2.29 4.48
C SER A 75 -11.87 2.62 3.34
N ARG A 76 -12.31 3.50 2.42
CA ARG A 76 -11.42 4.05 1.38
C ARG A 76 -10.20 4.77 1.96
N ALA A 77 -10.37 5.48 3.07
CA ALA A 77 -9.27 6.17 3.75
C ALA A 77 -8.26 5.23 4.41
N ALA A 78 -8.63 3.97 4.65
CA ALA A 78 -7.77 2.95 5.23
C ALA A 78 -6.96 2.15 4.19
N THR A 79 -7.19 2.35 2.89
CA THR A 79 -6.40 1.71 1.82
C THR A 79 -4.97 2.24 1.77
N TYR A 80 -3.99 1.43 1.30
CA TYR A 80 -2.61 1.92 1.28
C TYR A 80 -2.41 3.17 0.40
N PRO A 81 -3.07 3.34 -0.77
CA PRO A 81 -2.87 4.56 -1.56
C PRO A 81 -3.36 5.82 -0.83
N ALA A 82 -4.51 5.75 -0.15
CA ALA A 82 -5.02 6.90 0.63
C ALA A 82 -4.12 7.21 1.84
N ARG A 83 -3.62 6.18 2.53
CA ARG A 83 -2.69 6.36 3.65
C ARG A 83 -1.33 6.85 3.17
N LEU A 84 -0.84 6.40 2.01
CA LEU A 84 0.39 6.92 1.40
C LEU A 84 0.29 8.42 1.12
N GLU A 85 -0.85 8.86 0.59
CA GLU A 85 -1.09 10.29 0.39
C GLU A 85 -1.01 11.07 1.71
N ALA A 86 -1.63 10.54 2.76
CA ALA A 86 -1.60 11.15 4.09
C ALA A 86 -0.18 11.18 4.68
N GLU A 87 0.58 10.07 4.56
CA GLU A 87 1.97 9.97 5.03
C GLU A 87 2.88 10.96 4.29
N LEU A 88 2.80 11.01 2.97
CA LEU A 88 3.59 11.94 2.18
C LEU A 88 3.24 13.41 2.50
N LYS A 89 1.97 13.75 2.65
CA LYS A 89 1.55 15.10 3.07
C LYS A 89 2.06 15.47 4.47
N ALA A 90 2.12 14.51 5.39
CA ALA A 90 2.65 14.74 6.73
C ALA A 90 4.17 14.94 6.72
N GLN A 91 4.90 14.22 5.87
CA GLN A 91 6.37 14.32 5.76
C GLN A 91 6.83 15.48 4.84
N LEU A 92 5.95 15.98 3.96
CA LEU A 92 6.22 17.05 2.99
C LEU A 92 5.24 18.22 3.19
N PRO A 93 5.29 18.92 4.35
CA PRO A 93 4.31 19.97 4.68
C PRO A 93 4.36 21.09 3.65
N GLY A 94 3.18 21.46 3.13
CA GLY A 94 3.02 22.51 2.12
C GLY A 94 3.22 22.05 0.68
N LEU A 95 3.66 20.82 0.43
CA LEU A 95 3.76 20.28 -0.91
C LEU A 95 2.42 19.61 -1.32
N PRO A 96 1.80 19.99 -2.45
CA PRO A 96 0.62 19.30 -2.95
C PRO A 96 0.97 17.86 -3.39
N VAL A 97 0.36 16.86 -2.76
CA VAL A 97 0.51 15.44 -3.11
C VAL A 97 -0.86 14.86 -3.41
N THR A 98 -0.96 14.11 -4.51
CA THR A 98 -2.16 13.35 -4.88
C THR A 98 -1.76 11.91 -5.20
N VAL A 99 -2.47 10.95 -4.61
CA VAL A 99 -2.31 9.52 -4.90
C VAL A 99 -3.63 8.96 -5.43
N LEU A 100 -3.66 8.61 -6.70
CA LEU A 100 -4.83 8.05 -7.37
C LEU A 100 -4.83 6.53 -7.23
N ASN A 101 -5.91 5.99 -6.67
CA ASN A 101 -6.10 4.54 -6.54
C ASN A 101 -6.80 3.99 -7.78
N LYS A 102 -6.06 3.26 -8.60
CA LYS A 102 -6.51 2.56 -9.81
C LYS A 102 -6.42 1.03 -9.62
N GLY A 103 -6.74 0.54 -8.42
CA GLY A 103 -6.81 -0.89 -8.13
C GLY A 103 -8.12 -1.52 -8.59
N ILE A 104 -8.06 -2.67 -9.29
CA ILE A 104 -9.22 -3.50 -9.66
C ILE A 104 -9.02 -4.92 -9.18
N GLY A 105 -9.96 -5.42 -8.36
CA GLY A 105 -9.86 -6.74 -7.76
C GLY A 105 -9.77 -7.87 -8.80
N GLY A 106 -8.88 -8.82 -8.57
CA GLY A 106 -8.74 -10.01 -9.41
C GLY A 106 -7.86 -9.85 -10.66
N GLU A 107 -7.40 -8.66 -10.99
CA GLU A 107 -6.55 -8.45 -12.18
C GLU A 107 -5.15 -9.02 -12.04
N GLU A 108 -4.62 -9.49 -13.16
CA GLU A 108 -3.23 -9.82 -13.41
C GLU A 108 -2.56 -8.76 -14.29
N ALA A 109 -1.25 -8.81 -14.50
CA ALA A 109 -0.51 -7.81 -15.27
C ALA A 109 -1.10 -7.53 -16.68
N PRO A 110 -1.54 -8.53 -17.47
CA PRO A 110 -2.12 -8.25 -18.79
C PRO A 110 -3.35 -7.33 -18.76
N GLN A 111 -4.27 -7.53 -17.81
CA GLN A 111 -5.46 -6.68 -17.67
C GLN A 111 -5.08 -5.26 -17.23
N MET A 112 -4.11 -5.13 -16.32
CA MET A 112 -3.61 -3.82 -15.87
C MET A 112 -2.96 -3.05 -17.03
N VAL A 113 -2.12 -3.70 -17.85
CA VAL A 113 -1.47 -3.11 -19.03
C VAL A 113 -2.50 -2.63 -20.07
N ALA A 114 -3.59 -3.39 -20.23
CA ALA A 114 -4.65 -3.04 -21.19
C ALA A 114 -5.37 -1.72 -20.87
N ARG A 115 -5.33 -1.27 -19.60
CA ARG A 115 -5.98 -0.03 -19.16
C ARG A 115 -5.00 1.10 -18.80
N PHE A 116 -3.71 0.97 -19.12
CA PHE A 116 -2.74 2.02 -18.86
C PHE A 116 -3.09 3.35 -19.50
N GLU A 117 -3.70 3.34 -20.70
CA GLU A 117 -4.11 4.58 -21.39
C GLU A 117 -5.04 5.41 -20.50
N ALA A 118 -6.19 4.85 -20.14
CA ALA A 118 -7.23 5.55 -19.39
C ALA A 118 -6.90 5.78 -17.91
N ASP A 119 -6.17 4.84 -17.28
CA ASP A 119 -5.96 4.88 -15.83
C ASP A 119 -4.63 5.46 -15.41
N VAL A 120 -3.66 5.53 -16.32
CA VAL A 120 -2.30 6.00 -16.01
C VAL A 120 -1.89 7.16 -16.92
N PHE A 121 -1.91 7.00 -18.25
CA PHE A 121 -1.35 8.01 -19.15
C PHE A 121 -2.20 9.28 -19.20
N GLU A 122 -3.53 9.17 -19.19
CA GLU A 122 -4.43 10.34 -19.10
C GLU A 122 -4.24 11.13 -17.78
N GLU A 123 -3.78 10.47 -16.72
CA GLU A 123 -3.50 11.12 -15.44
C GLU A 123 -2.16 11.87 -15.44
N ALA A 124 -1.25 11.56 -16.37
CA ALA A 124 0.11 12.10 -16.44
C ALA A 124 0.82 12.10 -15.06
N PRO A 125 1.05 10.94 -14.42
CA PRO A 125 1.66 10.86 -13.11
C PRO A 125 3.16 11.12 -13.16
N ASP A 126 3.73 11.57 -12.05
CA ASP A 126 5.17 11.66 -11.84
C ASP A 126 5.76 10.29 -11.44
N LEU A 127 4.95 9.47 -10.74
CA LEU A 127 5.35 8.16 -10.24
C LEU A 127 4.18 7.17 -10.37
N VAL A 128 4.47 5.96 -10.81
CA VAL A 128 3.53 4.83 -10.82
C VAL A 128 3.98 3.77 -9.83
N LEU A 129 3.08 3.41 -8.91
CA LEU A 129 3.22 2.23 -8.06
C LEU A 129 2.43 1.11 -8.69
N TRP A 130 3.11 0.10 -9.24
CA TRP A 130 2.44 -1.00 -9.94
C TRP A 130 2.54 -2.31 -9.16
N GLN A 131 1.42 -2.71 -8.52
CA GLN A 131 1.33 -3.96 -7.78
C GLN A 131 0.95 -5.13 -8.69
N VAL A 132 1.80 -6.18 -8.74
CA VAL A 132 1.67 -7.33 -9.65
C VAL A 132 1.93 -8.67 -8.94
N GLY A 133 1.61 -9.77 -9.61
CA GLY A 133 2.00 -11.13 -9.29
C GLY A 133 1.02 -11.91 -8.41
N SER A 134 0.32 -11.28 -7.46
CA SER A 134 -0.52 -11.98 -6.48
C SER A 134 -1.59 -12.87 -7.12
N ASN A 135 -2.30 -12.40 -8.14
CA ASN A 135 -3.37 -13.19 -8.77
C ASN A 135 -2.85 -14.27 -9.70
N SER A 136 -1.69 -14.08 -10.33
CA SER A 136 -1.02 -15.14 -11.08
C SER A 136 -0.67 -16.31 -10.15
N VAL A 137 -0.06 -16.01 -8.98
CA VAL A 137 0.23 -17.01 -7.95
C VAL A 137 -1.06 -17.74 -7.49
N LEU A 138 -2.12 -16.99 -7.15
CA LEU A 138 -3.38 -17.57 -6.66
C LEU A 138 -4.04 -18.52 -7.67
N ARG A 139 -3.89 -18.25 -8.96
CA ARG A 139 -4.47 -19.07 -10.06
C ARG A 139 -3.52 -20.14 -10.58
N ASP A 140 -2.35 -20.28 -9.98
CA ASP A 140 -1.29 -21.17 -10.45
C ASP A 140 -0.84 -20.85 -11.90
N HIS A 141 -0.92 -19.57 -12.29
CA HIS A 141 -0.41 -19.07 -13.55
C HIS A 141 1.05 -18.63 -13.39
N PRO A 142 1.90 -18.83 -14.40
CA PRO A 142 3.23 -18.23 -14.40
C PRO A 142 3.14 -16.71 -14.32
N THR A 143 3.99 -16.08 -13.51
CA THR A 143 4.09 -14.62 -13.49
C THR A 143 4.64 -14.14 -14.83
N PRO A 144 3.90 -13.26 -15.56
CA PRO A 144 4.25 -12.90 -16.93
C PRO A 144 5.33 -11.80 -16.95
N GLY A 145 6.58 -12.14 -16.62
CA GLY A 145 7.71 -11.22 -16.51
C GLY A 145 7.90 -10.35 -17.75
N GLU A 146 7.76 -10.92 -18.94
CA GLU A 146 7.88 -10.17 -20.21
C GLU A 146 6.78 -9.11 -20.38
N ILE A 147 5.54 -9.41 -20.00
CA ILE A 147 4.43 -8.43 -20.04
C ILE A 147 4.67 -7.32 -19.01
N ILE A 148 5.21 -7.67 -17.82
CA ILE A 148 5.56 -6.68 -16.80
C ILE A 148 6.67 -5.79 -17.33
N ARG A 149 7.71 -6.34 -17.94
CA ARG A 149 8.83 -5.57 -18.53
C ARG A 149 8.33 -4.61 -19.61
N GLN A 150 7.54 -5.08 -20.57
CA GLN A 150 6.94 -4.22 -21.60
C GLN A 150 6.03 -3.14 -21.00
N GLY A 151 5.29 -3.47 -19.94
CA GLY A 151 4.48 -2.49 -19.21
C GLY A 151 5.34 -1.42 -18.55
N VAL A 152 6.46 -1.80 -17.92
CA VAL A 152 7.43 -0.84 -17.35
C VAL A 152 8.00 0.08 -18.41
N GLU A 153 8.40 -0.46 -19.56
CA GLU A 153 8.90 0.35 -20.68
C GLU A 153 7.88 1.40 -21.13
N ARG A 154 6.63 1.00 -21.33
CA ARG A 154 5.53 1.92 -21.68
C ARG A 154 5.31 3.01 -20.63
N LEU A 155 5.42 2.67 -19.34
CA LEU A 155 5.31 3.64 -18.25
C LEU A 155 6.49 4.63 -18.26
N LYS A 156 7.72 4.16 -18.47
CA LYS A 156 8.91 5.01 -18.62
C LYS A 156 8.82 5.92 -19.85
N ASP A 157 8.34 5.41 -20.97
CA ASP A 157 8.13 6.18 -22.22
C ASP A 157 7.10 7.30 -22.05
N SER A 158 6.14 7.16 -21.13
CA SER A 158 5.20 8.22 -20.78
C SER A 158 5.80 9.33 -19.92
N GLY A 159 7.05 9.16 -19.46
CA GLY A 159 7.75 10.09 -18.57
C GLY A 159 7.52 9.84 -17.08
N ALA A 160 6.76 8.82 -16.69
CA ALA A 160 6.56 8.44 -15.30
C ALA A 160 7.72 7.57 -14.80
N GLU A 161 8.11 7.77 -13.55
CA GLU A 161 8.96 6.80 -12.85
C GLU A 161 8.13 5.64 -12.31
N VAL A 162 8.73 4.48 -12.08
CA VAL A 162 8.03 3.26 -11.73
C VAL A 162 8.63 2.62 -10.48
N ILE A 163 7.75 2.19 -9.57
CA ILE A 163 8.09 1.26 -8.49
C ILE A 163 7.16 0.06 -8.63
N LEU A 164 7.73 -1.13 -8.83
CA LEU A 164 6.98 -2.38 -8.75
C LEU A 164 6.74 -2.75 -7.29
N ILE A 165 5.58 -3.36 -7.02
CA ILE A 165 5.23 -3.92 -5.71
C ILE A 165 4.91 -5.40 -5.93
N ASN A 166 5.69 -6.30 -5.35
CA ASN A 166 5.54 -7.74 -5.47
C ASN A 166 4.37 -8.30 -4.61
N PRO A 167 4.06 -9.61 -4.64
CA PRO A 167 2.99 -10.21 -3.84
C PRO A 167 3.10 -9.94 -2.34
N GLN A 168 1.97 -10.00 -1.63
CA GLN A 168 1.94 -9.99 -0.17
C GLN A 168 2.38 -11.34 0.42
N TYR A 169 3.05 -11.32 1.57
CA TYR A 169 3.31 -12.50 2.38
C TYR A 169 2.07 -12.83 3.21
N ALA A 170 1.19 -13.68 2.67
CA ALA A 170 -0.11 -13.99 3.27
C ALA A 170 -0.42 -15.50 3.14
N PRO A 171 -1.18 -16.11 4.08
CA PRO A 171 -1.41 -17.55 4.10
C PRO A 171 -1.85 -18.16 2.77
N LYS A 172 -2.79 -17.55 2.05
CA LYS A 172 -3.25 -18.04 0.75
C LYS A 172 -2.22 -17.93 -0.37
N ILE A 173 -1.34 -16.97 -0.31
CA ILE A 173 -0.21 -16.82 -1.23
C ILE A 173 0.84 -17.89 -0.93
N LEU A 174 1.19 -18.04 0.36
CA LEU A 174 2.20 -19.02 0.82
C LEU A 174 1.79 -20.48 0.58
N ALA A 175 0.50 -20.76 0.50
CA ALA A 175 -0.01 -22.08 0.16
C ALA A 175 0.23 -22.47 -1.31
N LYS A 176 0.74 -21.56 -2.15
CA LYS A 176 0.95 -21.78 -3.58
C LYS A 176 2.42 -22.06 -3.90
N PRO A 177 2.72 -23.14 -4.67
CA PRO A 177 4.10 -23.56 -4.93
C PRO A 177 4.89 -22.54 -5.79
N GLY A 178 4.21 -21.70 -6.58
CA GLY A 178 4.84 -20.73 -7.49
C GLY A 178 5.16 -19.37 -6.86
N VAL A 179 4.98 -19.19 -5.54
CA VAL A 179 5.13 -17.88 -4.92
C VAL A 179 6.56 -17.33 -4.99
N GLU A 180 7.55 -18.13 -4.61
CA GLU A 180 8.95 -17.69 -4.63
C GLU A 180 9.41 -17.36 -6.06
N GLN A 181 9.05 -18.21 -7.04
CA GLN A 181 9.33 -17.94 -8.45
C GLN A 181 8.69 -16.62 -8.91
N SER A 182 7.47 -16.31 -8.45
CA SER A 182 6.81 -15.06 -8.79
C SER A 182 7.55 -13.84 -8.22
N VAL A 183 8.00 -13.93 -6.98
CA VAL A 183 8.82 -12.89 -6.33
C VAL A 183 10.13 -12.69 -7.11
N ASP A 184 10.82 -13.77 -7.44
CA ASP A 184 12.09 -13.73 -8.19
C ASP A 184 11.92 -13.09 -9.58
N VAL A 185 10.87 -13.45 -10.31
CA VAL A 185 10.59 -12.89 -11.65
C VAL A 185 10.34 -11.37 -11.56
N ILE A 186 9.56 -10.91 -10.58
CA ILE A 186 9.27 -9.49 -10.41
C ILE A 186 10.54 -8.72 -9.98
N THR A 187 11.32 -9.30 -9.08
CA THR A 187 12.59 -8.72 -8.62
C THR A 187 13.58 -8.59 -9.77
N ALA A 188 13.76 -9.66 -10.56
CA ALA A 188 14.62 -9.61 -11.75
C ALA A 188 14.12 -8.59 -12.78
N THR A 189 12.80 -8.53 -13.00
CA THR A 189 12.21 -7.55 -13.94
C THR A 189 12.46 -6.11 -13.48
N ALA A 190 12.32 -5.80 -12.19
CA ALA A 190 12.59 -4.47 -11.66
C ALA A 190 14.05 -4.07 -11.86
N ARG A 191 14.98 -4.96 -11.51
CA ARG A 191 16.42 -4.75 -11.67
C ARG A 191 16.80 -4.56 -13.14
N ASP A 192 16.38 -5.48 -14.03
CA ASP A 192 16.76 -5.49 -15.43
C ASP A 192 16.15 -4.31 -16.22
N ALA A 193 14.99 -3.79 -15.77
CA ALA A 193 14.36 -2.59 -16.32
C ALA A 193 14.80 -1.29 -15.62
N GLU A 194 15.71 -1.38 -14.62
CA GLU A 194 16.23 -0.25 -13.83
C GLU A 194 15.11 0.61 -13.22
N VAL A 195 14.14 -0.06 -12.54
CA VAL A 195 13.06 0.61 -11.79
C VAL A 195 13.05 0.18 -10.35
N GLY A 196 12.39 0.97 -9.49
CA GLY A 196 12.26 0.64 -8.08
C GLY A 196 11.47 -0.65 -7.84
N LEU A 197 11.85 -1.39 -6.81
CA LEU A 197 11.06 -2.49 -6.25
C LEU A 197 10.79 -2.20 -4.78
N PHE A 198 9.53 -2.08 -4.40
CA PHE A 198 9.13 -2.19 -3.01
C PHE A 198 8.85 -3.67 -2.71
N ASP A 199 9.79 -4.33 -2.02
CA ASP A 199 9.68 -5.75 -1.67
C ASP A 199 8.71 -5.93 -0.50
N ARG A 200 7.40 -5.87 -0.83
CA ARG A 200 6.32 -6.09 0.13
C ARG A 200 6.35 -7.49 0.72
N PHE A 201 6.74 -8.49 -0.08
CA PHE A 201 6.84 -9.88 0.38
C PHE A 201 7.88 -10.00 1.50
N ALA A 202 9.07 -9.46 1.31
CA ALA A 202 10.12 -9.48 2.33
C ALA A 202 9.74 -8.65 3.58
N ALA A 203 9.14 -7.48 3.41
CA ALA A 203 8.68 -6.66 4.53
C ALA A 203 7.64 -7.40 5.40
N MET A 204 6.63 -8.01 4.78
CA MET A 204 5.58 -8.76 5.50
C MET A 204 6.10 -10.07 6.08
N ARG A 205 7.06 -10.74 5.41
CA ARG A 205 7.75 -11.92 5.94
C ARG A 205 8.52 -11.56 7.21
N TYR A 206 9.20 -10.43 7.22
CA TYR A 206 9.90 -9.91 8.40
C TYR A 206 8.95 -9.70 9.59
N TRP A 207 7.76 -9.13 9.36
CA TRP A 207 6.74 -9.00 10.41
C TRP A 207 6.38 -10.35 11.01
N SER A 208 6.12 -11.35 10.18
CA SER A 208 5.67 -12.67 10.63
C SER A 208 6.81 -13.49 11.25
N GLU A 209 7.95 -13.57 10.57
CA GLU A 209 9.01 -14.51 10.93
C GLU A 209 10.03 -13.94 11.90
N THR A 210 10.34 -12.64 11.82
CA THR A 210 11.33 -11.99 12.69
C THR A 210 10.68 -11.33 13.89
N GLU A 211 9.71 -10.43 13.63
CA GLU A 211 9.00 -9.70 14.69
C GLU A 211 7.94 -10.57 15.39
N LYS A 212 7.68 -11.78 14.88
CA LYS A 212 6.69 -12.72 15.42
C LYS A 212 5.28 -12.11 15.52
N ILE A 213 4.95 -11.20 14.61
CA ILE A 213 3.60 -10.64 14.51
C ILE A 213 2.69 -11.69 13.84
N PRO A 214 1.61 -12.13 14.50
CA PRO A 214 0.74 -13.15 13.92
C PRO A 214 -0.04 -12.59 12.72
N PHE A 215 -0.41 -13.46 11.78
CA PHE A 215 -1.08 -13.04 10.53
C PHE A 215 -2.39 -12.26 10.77
N ASP A 216 -3.17 -12.62 11.76
CA ASP A 216 -4.44 -11.93 12.07
C ASP A 216 -4.26 -10.49 12.54
N HIS A 217 -3.03 -10.09 12.90
CA HIS A 217 -2.70 -8.70 13.21
C HIS A 217 -2.62 -7.81 11.96
N PHE A 218 -2.25 -8.35 10.79
CA PHE A 218 -2.05 -7.57 9.56
C PHE A 218 -2.79 -8.12 8.33
N ILE A 219 -3.35 -9.34 8.41
CA ILE A 219 -4.16 -9.99 7.37
C ILE A 219 -5.58 -10.21 7.92
N THR A 220 -6.58 -10.01 7.08
CA THR A 220 -7.99 -10.30 7.42
C THR A 220 -8.24 -11.81 7.55
N ALA A 221 -9.39 -12.18 8.11
CA ALA A 221 -9.80 -13.58 8.27
C ALA A 221 -9.88 -14.37 6.95
N ASP A 222 -9.86 -13.69 5.80
CA ASP A 222 -9.83 -14.36 4.50
C ASP A 222 -8.47 -14.98 4.16
N GLY A 223 -7.42 -14.71 4.96
CA GLY A 223 -6.07 -15.25 4.79
C GLY A 223 -5.30 -14.69 3.58
N LEU A 224 -5.76 -13.59 3.00
CA LEU A 224 -5.19 -13.00 1.79
C LEU A 224 -4.97 -11.49 1.90
N HIS A 225 -6.05 -10.74 2.17
CA HIS A 225 -6.01 -9.29 2.12
C HIS A 225 -5.54 -8.68 3.44
N MET A 226 -4.81 -7.58 3.33
CA MET A 226 -4.38 -6.82 4.50
C MET A 226 -5.59 -6.15 5.17
N ASN A 227 -5.53 -6.04 6.50
CA ASN A 227 -6.42 -5.19 7.26
C ASN A 227 -5.88 -3.75 7.35
N ASP A 228 -6.54 -2.89 8.14
CA ASP A 228 -6.15 -1.48 8.28
C ASP A 228 -4.72 -1.29 8.79
N TRP A 229 -4.25 -2.16 9.70
CA TRP A 229 -2.88 -2.10 10.21
C TRP A 229 -1.87 -2.45 9.11
N GLY A 230 -2.09 -3.54 8.39
CA GLY A 230 -1.23 -3.97 7.29
C GLY A 230 -1.13 -2.92 6.20
N TYR A 231 -2.26 -2.31 5.81
CA TYR A 231 -2.27 -1.22 4.83
C TYR A 231 -1.57 0.04 5.33
N ALA A 232 -1.70 0.39 6.61
CA ALA A 232 -1.01 1.53 7.20
C ALA A 232 0.51 1.32 7.22
N CYS A 233 0.96 0.12 7.61
CA CYS A 233 2.38 -0.23 7.58
C CYS A 233 2.94 -0.18 6.16
N VAL A 234 2.30 -0.81 5.18
CA VAL A 234 2.75 -0.75 3.77
C VAL A 234 2.85 0.70 3.30
N ALA A 235 1.84 1.53 3.56
CA ALA A 235 1.85 2.93 3.17
C ALA A 235 3.04 3.71 3.77
N LYS A 236 3.28 3.54 5.07
CA LYS A 236 4.42 4.15 5.77
C LYS A 236 5.76 3.70 5.20
N LEU A 237 5.93 2.40 4.97
CA LEU A 237 7.18 1.85 4.43
C LEU A 237 7.42 2.30 2.99
N VAL A 238 6.38 2.35 2.14
CA VAL A 238 6.47 2.89 0.77
C VAL A 238 6.83 4.38 0.80
N ALA A 239 6.20 5.19 1.68
CA ALA A 239 6.55 6.60 1.83
C ALA A 239 8.03 6.77 2.21
N ASN A 240 8.50 6.01 3.18
CA ASN A 240 9.90 6.04 3.61
C ASN A 240 10.84 5.64 2.46
N ALA A 241 10.55 4.56 1.73
CA ALA A 241 11.36 4.12 0.59
C ALA A 241 11.43 5.17 -0.54
N ILE A 242 10.32 5.85 -0.83
CA ILE A 242 10.29 6.95 -1.81
C ILE A 242 11.15 8.13 -1.34
N LEU A 243 11.08 8.47 -0.05
CA LEU A 243 11.74 9.65 0.52
C LEU A 243 13.18 9.38 0.97
N ASP A 244 13.63 8.14 1.03
CA ASP A 244 14.99 7.80 1.43
C ASP A 244 16.02 8.50 0.54
N GLY A 245 17.01 9.16 1.17
CA GLY A 245 18.02 9.97 0.44
C GLY A 245 17.48 11.26 -0.19
N THR A 246 16.19 11.62 0.01
CA THR A 246 15.64 12.90 -0.47
C THR A 246 16.11 14.05 0.42
N GLN A 247 16.63 15.12 -0.19
CA GLN A 247 16.82 16.40 0.52
C GLN A 247 15.45 17.06 0.66
N LEU A 248 14.87 16.97 1.88
CA LEU A 248 13.61 17.65 2.17
C LEU A 248 13.82 19.18 2.09
N PRO A 249 12.87 19.95 1.48
CA PRO A 249 12.94 21.39 1.51
C PRO A 249 12.93 21.85 2.98
N PRO A 250 13.67 22.93 3.34
CA PRO A 250 13.64 23.45 4.70
C PRO A 250 12.19 23.79 5.08
N ALA A 251 11.76 23.32 6.25
CA ALA A 251 10.43 23.63 6.76
C ALA A 251 10.27 25.15 6.77
N THR A 252 9.36 25.69 5.96
CA THR A 252 9.01 27.11 6.00
C THR A 252 8.39 27.38 7.35
N ALA A 253 9.18 27.93 8.28
CA ALA A 253 8.70 28.41 9.55
C ALA A 253 7.65 29.50 9.23
N THR A 254 6.38 29.17 9.46
CA THR A 254 5.30 30.16 9.41
C THR A 254 5.54 31.12 10.58
N ALA A 255 6.25 32.18 10.31
CA ALA A 255 6.45 33.28 11.27
C ALA A 255 5.08 33.94 11.48
N THR A 256 4.41 33.54 12.54
CA THR A 256 3.27 34.29 13.06
C THR A 256 3.83 35.56 13.73
N VAL A 257 3.99 36.61 12.94
CA VAL A 257 4.27 37.93 13.47
C VAL A 257 2.97 38.46 14.09
N GLY A 258 2.80 38.18 15.36
CA GLY A 258 1.82 38.84 16.21
C GLY A 258 2.25 40.28 16.41
N ALA A 259 1.70 41.20 15.64
CA ALA A 259 1.84 42.62 15.89
C ALA A 259 1.08 42.97 17.17
N ILE A 260 1.77 43.08 18.28
CA ILE A 260 1.27 43.76 19.48
C ILE A 260 1.33 45.28 19.20
N LYS A 261 0.18 45.87 18.89
CA LYS A 261 0.04 47.33 18.94
C LYS A 261 -0.08 47.75 20.42
N ARG A 262 0.81 48.62 20.82
CA ARG A 262 0.67 49.46 22.02
C ARG A 262 -0.20 50.69 21.71
#